data_f22c598378a95670610decdd3a18d0f9
#
_entry.id   f22c598378a95670610decdd3a18d0f9
#
_cell.length_a   1.000
_cell.length_b   1.000
_cell.length_c   1.000
_cell.angle_alpha   90.00
_cell.angle_beta   90.00
_cell.angle_gamma   90.00
#
_symmetry.space_group_name_H-M   'P 1'
#
loop_
_entity.id
_entity.type
_entity.pdbx_description
1 polymer ?
#
loop_
_entity_poly.entity_id
_entity_poly.type
_entity_poly.pdbx_seq_one_letter_code
_entity_poly.pdbx_strand_id
1 'polypeptide(L)'
;MVKLNNLFQSLSIRGKEFKNRIFSTGHMAVMLDDGKPSQRLAAYHGAKAKGGAALTIIEAARVHPTGDSGRPAIRAYDPACVSGYKKLADECQPHGCLVFGQLTHPGREMALASDGSRPVAYAPAAIPNERFHVMPRAMPISLINEIIKGFELSASHLCEAGLDGIELVASHGYLLGQFLNPKINLRTDKYGGNFEG
;
A
#
# COMPACT_ATOMS: atom_id res chain seq x y z
N MET A 1 29.29 -10.90 -24.49
CA MET A 1 28.60 -10.69 -23.21
C MET A 1 28.07 -9.26 -23.18
N VAL A 2 26.77 -9.07 -22.99
CA VAL A 2 26.17 -7.72 -22.80
C VAL A 2 26.64 -7.19 -21.45
N LYS A 3 27.33 -6.04 -21.43
CA LYS A 3 27.72 -5.39 -20.17
C LYS A 3 26.50 -4.68 -19.58
N LEU A 4 25.96 -5.21 -18.48
CA LEU A 4 24.82 -4.60 -17.74
C LEU A 4 25.31 -3.47 -16.80
N ASN A 5 26.12 -2.56 -17.34
CA ASN A 5 26.82 -1.53 -16.53
C ASN A 5 25.84 -0.65 -15.72
N ASN A 6 24.66 -0.35 -16.27
CA ASN A 6 23.69 0.53 -15.59
C ASN A 6 22.89 -0.18 -14.50
N LEU A 7 22.71 -1.50 -14.58
CA LEU A 7 21.89 -2.26 -13.64
C LEU A 7 22.49 -2.30 -12.24
N PHE A 8 23.81 -2.39 -12.16
CA PHE A 8 24.56 -2.52 -10.90
C PHE A 8 25.13 -1.20 -10.39
N GLN A 9 24.89 -0.08 -11.09
CA GLN A 9 25.24 1.24 -10.58
C GLN A 9 24.30 1.66 -9.46
N SER A 10 24.83 2.30 -8.43
CA SER A 10 24.03 2.92 -7.39
C SER A 10 23.14 4.04 -7.94
N LEU A 11 22.07 4.31 -7.23
CA LEU A 11 21.12 5.37 -7.53
C LEU A 11 20.81 6.13 -6.25
N SER A 12 20.95 7.45 -6.26
CA SER A 12 20.56 8.30 -5.14
C SER A 12 19.25 9.01 -5.42
N ILE A 13 18.28 8.88 -4.52
CA ILE A 13 16.99 9.57 -4.61
C ILE A 13 16.72 10.23 -3.25
N ARG A 14 16.67 11.56 -3.22
CA ARG A 14 16.42 12.35 -2.01
C ARG A 14 17.25 11.91 -0.80
N GLY A 15 18.55 11.64 -1.01
CA GLY A 15 19.49 11.23 0.04
C GLY A 15 19.41 9.76 0.46
N LYS A 16 18.55 8.97 -0.17
CA LYS A 16 18.54 7.51 -0.01
C LYS A 16 19.37 6.87 -1.11
N GLU A 17 20.35 6.05 -0.71
CA GLU A 17 21.24 5.33 -1.62
C GLU A 17 20.71 3.92 -1.89
N PHE A 18 20.44 3.64 -3.15
CA PHE A 18 20.10 2.30 -3.66
C PHE A 18 21.38 1.69 -4.23
N LYS A 19 21.85 0.58 -3.68
CA LYS A 19 23.12 -0.07 -4.08
C LYS A 19 23.17 -0.53 -5.55
N ASN A 20 22.02 -0.69 -6.19
CA ASN A 20 21.83 -1.02 -7.60
C ASN A 20 20.41 -0.66 -8.03
N ARG A 21 20.00 -1.02 -9.25
CA ARG A 21 18.68 -0.73 -9.82
C ARG A 21 17.74 -1.94 -9.87
N ILE A 22 17.97 -2.93 -9.03
CA ILE A 22 17.14 -4.14 -8.93
C ILE A 22 16.18 -3.95 -7.75
N PHE A 23 14.90 -3.82 -8.04
CA PHE A 23 13.84 -3.60 -7.06
C PHE A 23 12.83 -4.74 -7.10
N SER A 24 12.38 -5.16 -5.91
CA SER A 24 11.22 -6.06 -5.77
C SER A 24 9.99 -5.21 -5.50
N THR A 25 9.07 -5.14 -6.46
CA THR A 25 7.80 -4.42 -6.33
C THR A 25 6.86 -5.09 -5.34
N GLY A 26 5.87 -4.32 -4.84
CA GLY A 26 4.84 -4.82 -3.93
C GLY A 26 3.95 -5.87 -4.59
N HIS A 27 3.70 -6.99 -3.90
CA HIS A 27 2.76 -8.02 -4.31
C HIS A 27 2.21 -8.74 -3.07
N MET A 28 1.00 -9.26 -3.18
CA MET A 28 0.31 -9.93 -2.08
C MET A 28 0.91 -11.34 -1.85
N ALA A 29 1.69 -11.49 -0.80
CA ALA A 29 2.21 -12.77 -0.32
C ALA A 29 1.29 -13.40 0.74
N VAL A 30 0.51 -12.60 1.44
CA VAL A 30 -0.48 -13.00 2.46
C VAL A 30 0.13 -13.89 3.56
N MET A 31 1.36 -13.58 3.95
CA MET A 31 2.06 -14.26 5.07
C MET A 31 1.91 -13.40 6.33
N LEU A 32 0.72 -13.42 6.93
CA LEU A 32 0.32 -12.49 7.98
C LEU A 32 0.00 -13.22 9.27
N ASP A 33 0.19 -12.53 10.40
CA ASP A 33 -0.25 -12.92 11.74
C ASP A 33 -1.28 -11.88 12.22
N ASP A 34 -2.57 -12.21 12.11
CA ASP A 34 -3.67 -11.33 12.50
C ASP A 34 -3.54 -9.88 11.96
N GLY A 35 -3.41 -9.75 10.63
CA GLY A 35 -3.31 -8.43 9.97
C GLY A 35 -1.97 -7.71 10.15
N LYS A 36 -0.95 -8.40 10.65
CA LYS A 36 0.42 -7.89 10.81
C LYS A 36 1.40 -8.69 9.96
N PRO A 37 2.50 -8.08 9.48
CA PRO A 37 3.58 -8.82 8.83
C PRO A 37 4.12 -9.91 9.77
N SER A 38 4.14 -11.16 9.30
CA SER A 38 4.68 -12.30 10.07
C SER A 38 6.19 -12.44 9.92
N GLN A 39 6.79 -13.30 10.75
CA GLN A 39 8.20 -13.69 10.57
C GLN A 39 8.46 -14.36 9.21
N ARG A 40 7.46 -15.09 8.67
CA ARG A 40 7.57 -15.70 7.33
C ARG A 40 7.65 -14.65 6.22
N LEU A 41 6.86 -13.57 6.33
CA LEU A 41 6.94 -12.46 5.39
C LEU A 41 8.30 -11.76 5.48
N ALA A 42 8.81 -11.54 6.70
CA ALA A 42 10.14 -10.97 6.90
C ALA A 42 11.24 -11.84 6.27
N ALA A 43 11.25 -13.15 6.51
CA ALA A 43 12.19 -14.07 5.90
C ALA A 43 12.11 -14.11 4.36
N TYR A 44 10.89 -14.01 3.82
CA TYR A 44 10.66 -13.97 2.36
C TYR A 44 11.30 -12.73 1.72
N HIS A 45 11.10 -11.55 2.32
CA HIS A 45 11.75 -10.32 1.83
C HIS A 45 13.24 -10.27 2.14
N GLY A 46 13.67 -10.82 3.29
CA GLY A 46 15.07 -10.99 3.65
C GLY A 46 15.84 -11.83 2.64
N ALA A 47 15.23 -12.91 2.10
CA ALA A 47 15.84 -13.72 1.06
C ALA A 47 16.10 -12.90 -0.23
N LYS A 48 15.19 -11.99 -0.62
CA LYS A 48 15.40 -11.09 -1.77
C LYS A 48 16.52 -10.08 -1.50
N ALA A 49 16.54 -9.50 -0.30
CA ALA A 49 17.58 -8.58 0.14
C ALA A 49 18.97 -9.24 0.11
N LYS A 50 19.07 -10.45 0.66
CA LYS A 50 20.27 -11.31 0.61
C LYS A 50 20.66 -11.69 -0.80
N GLY A 51 19.67 -11.88 -1.69
CA GLY A 51 19.90 -12.13 -3.12
C GLY A 51 20.36 -10.91 -3.92
N GLY A 52 20.49 -9.72 -3.29
CA GLY A 52 21.09 -8.55 -3.90
C GLY A 52 20.11 -7.43 -4.30
N ALA A 53 18.80 -7.55 -4.04
CA ALA A 53 17.87 -6.45 -4.27
C ALA A 53 18.27 -5.19 -3.49
N ALA A 54 18.17 -4.01 -4.14
CA ALA A 54 18.44 -2.72 -3.50
C ALA A 54 17.21 -2.15 -2.80
N LEU A 55 16.03 -2.55 -3.23
CA LEU A 55 14.75 -2.16 -2.64
C LEU A 55 13.80 -3.36 -2.65
N THR A 56 13.09 -3.53 -1.55
CA THR A 56 11.90 -4.38 -1.50
C THR A 56 10.69 -3.56 -1.04
N ILE A 57 9.57 -3.66 -1.77
CA ILE A 57 8.31 -3.02 -1.40
C ILE A 57 7.40 -4.10 -0.82
N ILE A 58 6.94 -3.89 0.40
CA ILE A 58 6.06 -4.82 1.11
C ILE A 58 4.65 -4.69 0.54
N GLU A 59 3.89 -5.78 0.60
CA GLU A 59 2.53 -5.86 0.07
C GLU A 59 1.60 -4.76 0.60
N ALA A 60 0.54 -4.48 -0.16
CA ALA A 60 -0.41 -3.41 0.11
C ALA A 60 -1.10 -3.55 1.47
N ALA A 61 -0.95 -2.52 2.30
CA ALA A 61 -1.54 -2.41 3.62
C ALA A 61 -2.73 -1.45 3.64
N ARG A 62 -3.74 -1.78 4.43
CA ARG A 62 -4.94 -0.95 4.62
C ARG A 62 -4.65 0.22 5.54
N VAL A 63 -5.08 1.41 5.13
CA VAL A 63 -4.86 2.66 5.89
C VAL A 63 -6.06 3.07 6.74
N HIS A 64 -7.21 2.41 6.57
CA HIS A 64 -8.44 2.74 7.29
C HIS A 64 -9.35 1.51 7.39
N PRO A 65 -10.14 1.34 8.48
CA PRO A 65 -11.05 0.20 8.64
C PRO A 65 -12.07 0.03 7.50
N THR A 66 -12.54 1.13 6.89
CA THR A 66 -13.46 1.05 5.74
C THR A 66 -12.82 0.48 4.47
N GLY A 67 -11.49 0.32 4.46
CA GLY A 67 -10.75 -0.38 3.41
C GLY A 67 -10.55 -1.86 3.70
N ASP A 68 -10.95 -2.35 4.87
CA ASP A 68 -10.84 -3.76 5.23
C ASP A 68 -12.06 -4.54 4.70
N SER A 69 -11.80 -5.48 3.82
CA SER A 69 -12.84 -6.31 3.19
C SER A 69 -13.10 -7.63 3.92
N GLY A 70 -12.50 -7.86 5.09
CA GLY A 70 -12.53 -9.16 5.76
C GLY A 70 -11.66 -10.22 5.08
N ARG A 71 -10.86 -9.84 4.09
CA ARG A 71 -9.79 -10.68 3.52
C ARG A 71 -8.46 -10.39 4.21
N PRO A 72 -7.59 -11.39 4.32
CA PRO A 72 -6.28 -11.17 4.92
C PRO A 72 -5.53 -10.01 4.24
N ALA A 73 -5.17 -9.00 5.02
CA ALA A 73 -4.38 -7.85 4.59
C ALA A 73 -3.66 -7.25 5.80
N ILE A 74 -2.55 -6.57 5.57
CA ILE A 74 -1.89 -5.79 6.62
C ILE A 74 -2.79 -4.60 6.95
N ARG A 75 -3.00 -4.37 8.25
CA ARG A 75 -3.74 -3.23 8.79
C ARG A 75 -2.75 -2.17 9.26
N ALA A 76 -2.26 -1.34 8.34
CA ALA A 76 -1.28 -0.31 8.69
C ALA A 76 -1.85 0.81 9.58
N TYR A 77 -3.18 0.96 9.63
CA TYR A 77 -3.86 1.86 10.56
C TYR A 77 -3.81 1.37 12.03
N ASP A 78 -3.52 0.08 12.27
CA ASP A 78 -3.39 -0.52 13.59
C ASP A 78 -1.92 -0.42 14.06
N PRO A 79 -1.61 0.22 15.21
CA PRO A 79 -0.25 0.35 15.71
C PRO A 79 0.42 -1.01 15.98
N ALA A 80 -0.34 -2.07 16.16
CA ALA A 80 0.19 -3.43 16.31
C ALA A 80 1.02 -3.91 15.10
N CYS A 81 0.85 -3.27 13.91
CA CYS A 81 1.63 -3.57 12.71
C CYS A 81 3.12 -3.20 12.84
N VAL A 82 3.47 -2.23 13.70
CA VAL A 82 4.84 -1.71 13.88
C VAL A 82 5.83 -2.84 14.15
N SER A 83 5.51 -3.73 15.08
CA SER A 83 6.37 -4.86 15.43
C SER A 83 6.63 -5.82 14.26
N GLY A 84 5.65 -6.01 13.39
CA GLY A 84 5.77 -6.82 12.17
C GLY A 84 6.64 -6.15 11.12
N TYR A 85 6.43 -4.85 10.87
CA TYR A 85 7.25 -4.08 9.95
C TYR A 85 8.70 -3.94 10.42
N LYS A 86 8.92 -3.83 11.75
CA LYS A 86 10.28 -3.82 12.30
C LYS A 86 11.04 -5.10 11.94
N LYS A 87 10.42 -6.28 12.01
CA LYS A 87 11.05 -7.54 11.59
C LYS A 87 11.50 -7.50 10.12
N LEU A 88 10.70 -6.86 9.23
CA LEU A 88 11.06 -6.69 7.83
C LEU A 88 12.29 -5.79 7.66
N ALA A 89 12.36 -4.68 8.40
CA ALA A 89 13.52 -3.80 8.40
C ALA A 89 14.77 -4.54 8.90
N ASP A 90 14.67 -5.22 10.04
CA ASP A 90 15.76 -5.96 10.66
C ASP A 90 16.29 -7.11 9.75
N GLU A 91 15.45 -7.73 8.93
CA GLU A 91 15.86 -8.80 8.00
C GLU A 91 16.45 -8.28 6.69
N CYS A 92 16.05 -7.11 6.23
CA CYS A 92 16.43 -6.63 4.89
C CYS A 92 17.58 -5.62 4.92
N GLN A 93 17.56 -4.67 5.85
CA GLN A 93 18.51 -3.54 5.89
C GLN A 93 19.97 -3.97 6.11
N PRO A 94 20.30 -5.01 6.90
CA PRO A 94 21.68 -5.49 7.03
C PRO A 94 22.32 -5.93 5.72
N HIS A 95 21.50 -6.23 4.68
CA HIS A 95 21.97 -6.57 3.33
C HIS A 95 22.05 -5.35 2.39
N GLY A 96 21.92 -4.12 2.90
CA GLY A 96 21.90 -2.90 2.10
C GLY A 96 20.67 -2.82 1.17
N CYS A 97 19.55 -3.41 1.58
CA CYS A 97 18.28 -3.36 0.88
C CYS A 97 17.34 -2.40 1.62
N LEU A 98 16.89 -1.34 0.94
CA LEU A 98 15.86 -0.46 1.48
C LEU A 98 14.52 -1.17 1.54
N VAL A 99 13.69 -0.80 2.52
CA VAL A 99 12.37 -1.40 2.74
C VAL A 99 11.30 -0.32 2.67
N PHE A 100 10.39 -0.43 1.70
CA PHE A 100 9.23 0.45 1.59
C PHE A 100 7.97 -0.33 1.93
N GLY A 101 7.00 0.33 2.58
CA GLY A 101 5.66 -0.21 2.76
C GLY A 101 4.71 0.36 1.72
N GLN A 102 3.79 -0.46 1.21
CA GLN A 102 2.79 -0.02 0.25
C GLN A 102 1.48 0.29 0.98
N LEU A 103 0.95 1.52 0.83
CA LEU A 103 -0.27 1.99 1.49
C LEU A 103 -1.42 2.11 0.48
N THR A 104 -2.60 1.59 0.87
CA THR A 104 -3.75 1.56 -0.02
C THR A 104 -5.08 1.66 0.72
N HIS A 105 -6.08 2.16 0.01
CA HIS A 105 -7.50 1.99 0.30
C HIS A 105 -8.20 1.49 -0.97
N PRO A 106 -8.94 0.38 -0.94
CA PRO A 106 -9.50 -0.22 -2.15
C PRO A 106 -10.60 0.64 -2.80
N GLY A 107 -11.24 1.51 -2.04
CA GLY A 107 -12.36 2.28 -2.57
C GLY A 107 -13.50 1.34 -2.99
N ARG A 108 -13.98 1.45 -4.23
CA ARG A 108 -15.02 0.58 -4.79
C ARG A 108 -14.52 -0.82 -5.21
N GLU A 109 -13.20 -1.05 -5.22
CA GLU A 109 -12.60 -2.36 -5.52
C GLU A 109 -12.71 -3.31 -4.32
N MET A 110 -13.90 -3.39 -3.72
CA MET A 110 -14.20 -4.23 -2.58
C MET A 110 -14.66 -5.62 -3.03
N ALA A 111 -13.80 -6.62 -2.85
CA ALA A 111 -14.19 -8.02 -3.05
C ALA A 111 -15.06 -8.53 -1.89
N LEU A 112 -15.70 -9.68 -2.09
CA LEU A 112 -16.37 -10.41 -1.01
C LEU A 112 -15.38 -10.75 0.10
N ALA A 113 -15.82 -10.67 1.33
CA ALA A 113 -15.08 -11.19 2.48
C ALA A 113 -14.87 -12.70 2.39
N SER A 114 -13.99 -13.24 3.24
CA SER A 114 -13.70 -14.69 3.23
C SER A 114 -14.91 -15.55 3.63
N ASP A 115 -15.84 -14.99 4.38
CA ASP A 115 -17.10 -15.64 4.77
C ASP A 115 -18.24 -15.46 3.76
N GLY A 116 -17.96 -14.81 2.61
CA GLY A 116 -18.95 -14.53 1.56
C GLY A 116 -19.77 -13.26 1.78
N SER A 117 -19.61 -12.56 2.91
CA SER A 117 -20.31 -11.31 3.15
C SER A 117 -19.79 -10.19 2.22
N ARG A 118 -20.62 -9.16 2.02
CA ARG A 118 -20.26 -7.98 1.24
C ARG A 118 -20.01 -6.81 2.17
N PRO A 119 -18.76 -6.36 2.32
CA PRO A 119 -18.46 -5.14 3.06
C PRO A 119 -19.04 -3.92 2.32
N VAL A 120 -19.31 -2.86 3.06
CA VAL A 120 -19.74 -1.59 2.46
C VAL A 120 -18.54 -0.97 1.74
N ALA A 121 -18.66 -0.79 0.43
CA ALA A 121 -17.68 -0.07 -0.36
C ALA A 121 -17.96 1.43 -0.34
N TYR A 122 -16.90 2.22 -0.31
CA TYR A 122 -16.95 3.67 -0.42
C TYR A 122 -16.09 4.14 -1.60
N ALA A 123 -16.56 5.18 -2.31
CA ALA A 123 -15.87 5.74 -3.48
C ALA A 123 -16.12 7.26 -3.57
N PRO A 124 -15.41 7.99 -4.45
CA PRO A 124 -15.68 9.40 -4.67
C PRO A 124 -17.14 9.68 -5.02
N ALA A 125 -17.77 8.82 -5.84
CA ALA A 125 -19.19 8.86 -6.20
C ALA A 125 -19.77 7.43 -6.25
N ALA A 126 -21.11 7.34 -6.27
CA ALA A 126 -21.84 6.07 -6.34
C ALA A 126 -21.84 5.48 -7.78
N ILE A 127 -20.67 5.18 -8.30
CA ILE A 127 -20.47 4.57 -9.62
C ILE A 127 -20.21 3.08 -9.44
N PRO A 128 -21.00 2.17 -10.05
CA PRO A 128 -20.86 0.73 -9.88
C PRO A 128 -19.45 0.23 -10.23
N ASN A 129 -19.01 -0.79 -9.49
CA ASN A 129 -17.84 -1.56 -9.86
C ASN A 129 -18.27 -2.80 -10.65
N GLU A 130 -17.88 -2.87 -11.91
CA GLU A 130 -18.27 -3.97 -12.81
C GLU A 130 -17.54 -5.28 -12.46
N ARG A 131 -16.33 -5.21 -11.92
CA ARG A 131 -15.52 -6.38 -11.58
C ARG A 131 -16.08 -7.17 -10.40
N PHE A 132 -16.55 -6.47 -9.38
CA PHE A 132 -17.04 -7.07 -8.13
C PHE A 132 -18.55 -6.95 -7.96
N HIS A 133 -19.24 -6.34 -8.93
CA HIS A 133 -20.69 -6.09 -8.88
C HIS A 133 -21.13 -5.37 -7.59
N VAL A 134 -20.37 -4.35 -7.21
CA VAL A 134 -20.60 -3.56 -5.99
C VAL A 134 -21.04 -2.17 -6.38
N MET A 135 -22.14 -1.70 -5.76
CA MET A 135 -22.53 -0.29 -5.78
C MET A 135 -21.93 0.38 -4.54
N PRO A 136 -20.90 1.24 -4.69
CA PRO A 136 -20.32 1.92 -3.55
C PRO A 136 -21.21 3.04 -3.06
N ARG A 137 -21.03 3.44 -1.81
CA ARG A 137 -21.57 4.70 -1.28
C ARG A 137 -20.62 5.84 -1.61
N ALA A 138 -21.15 6.99 -2.03
CA ALA A 138 -20.37 8.21 -2.16
C ALA A 138 -19.81 8.62 -0.79
N MET A 139 -18.52 8.90 -0.70
CA MET A 139 -17.88 9.32 0.54
C MET A 139 -18.35 10.70 0.97
N PRO A 140 -18.81 10.90 2.22
CA PRO A 140 -18.91 12.24 2.79
C PRO A 140 -17.51 12.83 3.01
N ILE A 141 -17.41 14.15 3.03
CA ILE A 141 -16.13 14.86 3.25
C ILE A 141 -15.47 14.44 4.57
N SER A 142 -16.24 14.18 5.62
CA SER A 142 -15.73 13.68 6.90
C SER A 142 -14.93 12.39 6.74
N LEU A 143 -15.48 11.41 6.01
CA LEU A 143 -14.80 10.14 5.76
C LEU A 143 -13.55 10.30 4.87
N ILE A 144 -13.56 11.21 3.88
CA ILE A 144 -12.36 11.52 3.10
C ILE A 144 -11.26 12.05 4.03
N ASN A 145 -11.58 12.98 4.93
CA ASN A 145 -10.63 13.52 5.91
C ASN A 145 -10.11 12.44 6.88
N GLU A 146 -10.95 11.50 7.30
CA GLU A 146 -10.56 10.37 8.15
C GLU A 146 -9.58 9.44 7.41
N ILE A 147 -9.84 9.15 6.13
CA ILE A 147 -8.95 8.33 5.30
C ILE A 147 -7.60 9.02 5.06
N ILE A 148 -7.58 10.34 4.83
CA ILE A 148 -6.33 11.12 4.73
C ILE A 148 -5.52 10.96 6.01
N LYS A 149 -6.13 11.15 7.18
CA LYS A 149 -5.48 10.91 8.48
C LYS A 149 -5.03 9.46 8.64
N GLY A 150 -5.79 8.50 8.08
CA GLY A 150 -5.42 7.11 8.06
C GLY A 150 -4.13 6.84 7.26
N PHE A 151 -3.92 7.53 6.12
CA PHE A 151 -2.64 7.49 5.39
C PHE A 151 -1.50 8.09 6.22
N GLU A 152 -1.72 9.25 6.87
CA GLU A 152 -0.73 9.91 7.73
C GLU A 152 -0.32 9.01 8.91
N LEU A 153 -1.31 8.44 9.62
CA LEU A 153 -1.08 7.53 10.74
C LEU A 153 -0.33 6.27 10.29
N SER A 154 -0.77 5.67 9.20
CA SER A 154 -0.11 4.48 8.66
C SER A 154 1.35 4.76 8.28
N ALA A 155 1.62 5.91 7.64
CA ALA A 155 2.98 6.33 7.31
C ALA A 155 3.84 6.52 8.58
N SER A 156 3.27 7.07 9.65
CA SER A 156 3.93 7.22 10.94
C SER A 156 4.31 5.88 11.56
N HIS A 157 3.41 4.88 11.52
CA HIS A 157 3.71 3.52 12.00
C HIS A 157 4.85 2.87 11.21
N LEU A 158 4.88 3.03 9.88
CA LEU A 158 5.96 2.51 9.05
C LEU A 158 7.30 3.20 9.36
N CYS A 159 7.28 4.51 9.59
CA CYS A 159 8.45 5.28 10.02
C CYS A 159 8.96 4.81 11.40
N GLU A 160 8.06 4.63 12.38
CA GLU A 160 8.37 4.10 13.71
C GLU A 160 9.00 2.70 13.63
N ALA A 161 8.54 1.86 12.72
CA ALA A 161 9.10 0.54 12.46
C ALA A 161 10.50 0.58 11.79
N GLY A 162 10.99 1.76 11.40
CA GLY A 162 12.29 1.93 10.75
C GLY A 162 12.31 1.66 9.25
N LEU A 163 11.16 1.70 8.56
CA LEU A 163 11.12 1.58 7.10
C LEU A 163 11.72 2.83 6.43
N ASP A 164 12.29 2.63 5.25
CA ASP A 164 13.00 3.66 4.48
C ASP A 164 12.07 4.56 3.66
N GLY A 165 10.83 4.12 3.42
CA GLY A 165 9.87 4.89 2.65
C GLY A 165 8.51 4.21 2.50
N ILE A 166 7.63 4.86 1.76
CA ILE A 166 6.28 4.37 1.45
C ILE A 166 6.02 4.47 -0.05
N GLU A 167 5.16 3.59 -0.54
CA GLU A 167 4.55 3.65 -1.87
C GLU A 167 3.05 3.84 -1.72
N LEU A 168 2.49 4.84 -2.40
CA LEU A 168 1.04 5.08 -2.45
C LEU A 168 0.44 4.39 -3.67
N VAL A 169 -0.58 3.54 -3.47
CA VAL A 169 -1.22 2.81 -4.55
C VAL A 169 -2.26 3.69 -5.24
N ALA A 170 -1.86 4.32 -6.36
CA ALA A 170 -2.77 5.03 -7.26
C ALA A 170 -3.19 4.20 -8.49
N SER A 171 -2.73 2.94 -8.58
CA SER A 171 -3.01 1.97 -9.65
C SER A 171 -4.19 1.05 -9.33
N HIS A 172 -4.48 0.10 -10.23
CA HIS A 172 -5.47 -1.00 -10.08
C HIS A 172 -6.91 -0.54 -9.83
N GLY A 173 -7.25 0.72 -10.12
CA GLY A 173 -8.58 1.26 -9.84
C GLY A 173 -8.87 1.48 -8.36
N TYR A 174 -7.85 1.51 -7.48
CA TYR A 174 -8.02 1.79 -6.05
C TYR A 174 -8.31 3.27 -5.78
N LEU A 175 -8.57 3.62 -4.53
CA LEU A 175 -9.18 4.88 -4.13
C LEU A 175 -8.49 6.12 -4.70
N LEU A 176 -7.17 6.21 -4.65
CA LEU A 176 -6.43 7.36 -5.21
C LEU A 176 -6.66 7.48 -6.72
N GLY A 177 -6.59 6.35 -7.45
CA GLY A 177 -6.91 6.31 -8.87
C GLY A 177 -8.38 6.64 -9.17
N GLN A 178 -9.30 6.32 -8.25
CA GLN A 178 -10.71 6.67 -8.40
C GLN A 178 -10.94 8.19 -8.29
N PHE A 179 -10.24 8.87 -7.38
CA PHE A 179 -10.29 10.33 -7.28
C PHE A 179 -9.69 11.03 -8.51
N LEU A 180 -8.64 10.45 -9.10
CA LEU A 180 -7.99 10.99 -10.30
C LEU A 180 -8.77 10.69 -11.60
N ASN A 181 -9.76 9.81 -11.59
CA ASN A 181 -10.49 9.41 -12.79
C ASN A 181 -11.81 10.20 -12.94
N PRO A 182 -11.92 11.11 -13.95
CA PRO A 182 -13.11 11.93 -14.11
C PRO A 182 -14.39 11.16 -14.48
N LYS A 183 -14.29 9.89 -14.88
CA LYS A 183 -15.45 9.02 -15.12
C LYS A 183 -15.98 8.37 -13.82
N ILE A 184 -15.19 8.40 -12.75
CA ILE A 184 -15.54 7.82 -11.45
C ILE A 184 -15.73 8.92 -10.41
N ASN A 185 -14.90 9.96 -10.43
CA ASN A 185 -15.00 11.11 -9.56
C ASN A 185 -15.96 12.13 -10.17
N LEU A 186 -17.25 12.00 -9.86
CA LEU A 186 -18.30 12.94 -10.27
C LEU A 186 -18.61 13.98 -9.19
N ARG A 187 -17.68 14.25 -8.28
CA ARG A 187 -17.85 15.23 -7.22
C ARG A 187 -17.81 16.64 -7.76
N THR A 188 -18.55 17.53 -7.10
CA THR A 188 -18.61 18.97 -7.39
C THR A 188 -18.10 19.82 -6.21
N ASP A 189 -17.55 19.16 -5.19
CA ASP A 189 -16.89 19.81 -4.04
C ASP A 189 -15.36 19.90 -4.26
N LYS A 190 -14.63 20.31 -3.22
CA LYS A 190 -13.17 20.52 -3.27
C LYS A 190 -12.32 19.27 -3.62
N TYR A 191 -12.95 18.10 -3.72
CA TYR A 191 -12.30 16.83 -4.10
C TYR A 191 -12.71 16.36 -5.49
N GLY A 192 -13.19 17.24 -6.36
CA GLY A 192 -13.60 16.92 -7.72
C GLY A 192 -13.70 18.14 -8.63
N GLY A 193 -14.06 17.93 -9.89
CA GLY A 193 -14.28 18.97 -10.89
C GLY A 193 -13.08 19.25 -11.77
N ASN A 194 -11.92 19.55 -11.24
CA ASN A 194 -10.67 19.82 -11.98
C ASN A 194 -9.46 19.17 -11.31
N PHE A 195 -8.26 19.46 -11.83
CA PHE A 195 -7.02 18.84 -11.35
C PHE A 195 -6.61 19.33 -9.94
N GLU A 196 -7.04 20.54 -9.54
CA GLU A 196 -6.76 21.12 -8.23
C GLU A 196 -7.71 20.61 -7.13
N GLY A 197 -8.83 19.97 -7.52
CA GLY A 197 -9.88 19.47 -6.61
C GLY A 197 -9.79 18.00 -6.23
#